data_3e5959a3fcc89a6ee623c4e78dd81eb5
#
_entry.id   3e5959a3fcc89a6ee623c4e78dd81eb5
#
_cell.length_a   1.000
_cell.length_b   1.000
_cell.length_c   1.000
_cell.angle_alpha   90.00
_cell.angle_beta   90.00
_cell.angle_gamma   90.00
#
_symmetry.space_group_name_H-M   'P 1'
#
loop_
_entity.id
_entity.type
_entity.pdbx_description
1 polymer ?
#
loop_
_entity_poly.entity_id
_entity_poly.type
_entity_poly.pdbx_seq_one_letter_code
_entity_poly.pdbx_strand_id
1 'polypeptide(L)'
;MNKLLKQTLVCAGTLLLSMQVAAKPSSEAKEVRGIIDKVNTYWQTHNKPEVRSFWDNAAYHTGNMEAYFLTGNENYRAYSEAWAIHNEWKGAKEKDKSKWKYSYGESDEYVLFGDYQVCFQTYIDLYTILPDNYKIARAREVMEYEMSTPNHDYWWWSDGLYMVMPVMTKLYKVTGNHLYLDKLYEYIVYSDSIMLDRETGLYYRDAKYVYPKHKTSSGKKDFWARGDGWVLAGLAKVLKDLPADYEHRSFFVNKYVKLAEAVAAIQQPEGYWTRSMMDPTHAPGPETSGTAFFTYGFLWGINNGYLDEAVYKPVIDKAWNYLAKTALQKNGKIGYVQPIGEKAIPGQVVDADSEANFGVGAFLLAACEYVRYLEAPENQDRAYWCNLLYKMAAPVLSNMAEGNLKKNMLVEVSPNWDGRNKGVTYMETFGRLMAGVAPWLTLPDDDTEEGQMRKQLREWALKSYANAVDPANPDYLLWRGHGQALVDAAYVAESFLRAYDQLWMPLDDTTKKRYFEEFTQLRRVDPPYTNWLLFSSTIESFLAKAGAECDEYRINSAIRKVEEWYTGDGWYADGPSFAFDYYSSYVFHPMYLETLQGMKDAGKYTRIHYKKYYDLSLIHISEPTRLDVIS
;
A
#
# COMPACT_ATOMS: atom_id res chain seq x y z
N MET A 1 17.27 -34.37 35.80
CA MET A 1 17.84 -34.22 34.44
C MET A 1 16.81 -34.15 33.31
N ASN A 2 15.56 -34.58 33.48
CA ASN A 2 14.55 -34.63 32.39
C ASN A 2 13.56 -33.46 32.31
N LYS A 3 13.53 -32.53 33.28
CA LYS A 3 12.64 -31.35 33.25
C LYS A 3 13.31 -30.13 32.60
N LEU A 4 14.58 -29.94 32.76
CA LEU A 4 15.36 -28.86 32.13
C LEU A 4 15.48 -29.05 30.61
N LEU A 5 15.65 -30.30 30.13
CA LEU A 5 15.76 -30.61 28.71
C LEU A 5 14.43 -30.37 27.94
N LYS A 6 13.27 -30.56 28.61
CA LYS A 6 11.97 -30.28 27.97
C LYS A 6 11.66 -28.78 27.87
N GLN A 7 12.08 -27.98 28.84
CA GLN A 7 11.91 -26.51 28.77
C GLN A 7 12.85 -25.88 27.73
N THR A 8 14.07 -26.38 27.59
CA THR A 8 15.00 -25.90 26.56
C THR A 8 14.55 -26.27 25.15
N LEU A 9 13.90 -27.43 24.96
CA LEU A 9 13.33 -27.84 23.67
C LEU A 9 12.08 -27.05 23.29
N VAL A 10 11.25 -26.62 24.23
CA VAL A 10 10.08 -25.77 23.95
C VAL A 10 10.51 -24.37 23.56
N CYS A 11 11.49 -23.77 24.26
CA CYS A 11 12.04 -22.46 23.87
C CYS A 11 12.82 -22.49 22.54
N ALA A 12 13.54 -23.58 22.24
CA ALA A 12 14.23 -23.74 20.96
C ALA A 12 13.24 -24.01 19.81
N GLY A 13 12.14 -24.70 20.07
CA GLY A 13 11.08 -24.94 19.10
C GLY A 13 10.32 -23.67 18.71
N THR A 14 10.05 -22.79 19.67
CA THR A 14 9.38 -21.48 19.42
C THR A 14 10.33 -20.50 18.71
N LEU A 15 11.63 -20.53 19.00
CA LEU A 15 12.62 -19.72 18.28
C LEU A 15 12.86 -20.20 16.83
N LEU A 16 12.76 -21.52 16.57
CA LEU A 16 12.91 -22.08 15.22
C LEU A 16 11.69 -21.83 14.33
N LEU A 17 10.47 -21.77 14.89
CA LEU A 17 9.28 -21.38 14.12
C LEU A 17 9.31 -19.88 13.75
N SER A 18 9.82 -19.00 14.60
CA SER A 18 9.92 -17.57 14.29
C SER A 18 10.97 -17.23 13.22
N MET A 19 11.94 -18.12 12.95
CA MET A 19 12.92 -17.95 11.89
C MET A 19 12.44 -18.38 10.48
N GLN A 20 11.35 -19.16 10.38
CA GLN A 20 10.86 -19.65 9.09
C GLN A 20 9.80 -18.78 8.43
N VAL A 21 9.12 -17.88 9.15
CA VAL A 21 7.99 -17.11 8.61
C VAL A 21 8.44 -15.82 7.92
N ALA A 22 9.57 -15.22 8.30
CA ALA A 22 10.10 -14.00 7.67
C ALA A 22 10.65 -14.18 6.23
N ALA A 23 10.73 -15.43 5.72
CA ALA A 23 11.30 -15.73 4.40
C ALA A 23 10.26 -15.98 3.28
N LYS A 24 8.96 -16.04 3.58
CA LYS A 24 7.93 -16.42 2.59
C LYS A 24 7.60 -15.35 1.55
N PRO A 25 7.43 -14.05 1.85
CA PRO A 25 7.09 -13.06 0.84
C PRO A 25 8.14 -12.95 -0.27
N SER A 26 9.42 -13.00 0.07
CA SER A 26 10.51 -12.89 -0.91
C SER A 26 10.64 -14.12 -1.83
N SER A 27 10.23 -15.32 -1.40
CA SER A 27 10.28 -16.54 -2.23
C SER A 27 9.15 -16.57 -3.25
N GLU A 28 7.94 -16.12 -2.88
CA GLU A 28 6.78 -16.07 -3.78
C GLU A 28 6.95 -14.98 -4.85
N ALA A 29 7.38 -13.80 -4.48
CA ALA A 29 7.69 -12.73 -5.44
C ALA A 29 8.77 -13.18 -6.44
N LYS A 30 9.80 -13.88 -5.99
CA LYS A 30 10.84 -14.44 -6.86
C LYS A 30 10.28 -15.51 -7.80
N GLU A 31 9.37 -16.36 -7.33
CA GLU A 31 8.67 -17.35 -8.16
C GLU A 31 7.87 -16.66 -9.27
N VAL A 32 7.07 -15.63 -8.91
CA VAL A 32 6.27 -14.90 -9.89
C VAL A 32 7.14 -14.14 -10.89
N ARG A 33 8.28 -13.56 -10.47
CA ARG A 33 9.27 -12.99 -11.40
C ARG A 33 9.82 -14.03 -12.37
N GLY A 34 10.07 -15.25 -11.90
CA GLY A 34 10.45 -16.38 -12.75
C GLY A 34 9.36 -16.79 -13.75
N ILE A 35 8.09 -16.68 -13.37
CA ILE A 35 6.94 -16.91 -14.26
C ILE A 35 6.89 -15.83 -15.35
N ILE A 36 7.06 -14.55 -15.00
CA ILE A 36 7.11 -13.44 -15.98
C ILE A 36 8.20 -13.69 -17.03
N ASP A 37 9.42 -14.02 -16.58
CA ASP A 37 10.52 -14.29 -17.48
C ASP A 37 10.26 -15.51 -18.37
N LYS A 38 9.74 -16.58 -17.82
CA LYS A 38 9.39 -17.79 -18.55
C LYS A 38 8.35 -17.54 -19.64
N VAL A 39 7.27 -16.82 -19.33
CA VAL A 39 6.19 -16.49 -20.28
C VAL A 39 6.71 -15.58 -21.38
N ASN A 40 7.43 -14.53 -21.02
CA ASN A 40 7.94 -13.56 -21.98
C ASN A 40 9.02 -14.15 -22.88
N THR A 41 9.93 -14.97 -22.33
CA THR A 41 10.93 -15.70 -23.10
C THR A 41 10.27 -16.67 -24.08
N TYR A 42 9.29 -17.46 -23.62
CA TYR A 42 8.54 -18.35 -24.51
C TYR A 42 7.92 -17.55 -25.66
N TRP A 43 7.18 -16.49 -25.38
CA TRP A 43 6.51 -15.68 -26.38
C TRP A 43 7.50 -15.09 -27.39
N GLN A 44 8.55 -14.40 -26.94
CA GLN A 44 9.52 -13.71 -27.79
C GLN A 44 10.39 -14.65 -28.62
N THR A 45 10.58 -15.90 -28.18
CA THR A 45 11.31 -16.90 -28.97
C THR A 45 10.47 -17.54 -30.07
N HIS A 46 9.14 -17.52 -29.95
CA HIS A 46 8.21 -18.10 -30.92
C HIS A 46 7.57 -17.07 -31.84
N ASN A 47 7.66 -15.79 -31.51
CA ASN A 47 7.08 -14.70 -32.28
C ASN A 47 8.13 -13.64 -32.60
N LYS A 48 8.00 -13.00 -33.76
CA LYS A 48 8.88 -11.92 -34.18
C LYS A 48 8.23 -10.56 -33.88
N PRO A 49 9.01 -9.52 -33.59
CA PRO A 49 8.47 -8.18 -33.35
C PRO A 49 8.02 -7.47 -34.65
N GLU A 50 8.45 -7.94 -35.83
CA GLU A 50 8.11 -7.34 -37.14
C GLU A 50 6.70 -7.70 -37.59
N VAL A 51 5.69 -7.32 -36.79
CA VAL A 51 4.26 -7.50 -37.07
C VAL A 51 3.54 -6.16 -37.06
N ARG A 52 2.34 -6.08 -37.64
CA ARG A 52 1.55 -4.84 -37.72
C ARG A 52 1.21 -4.28 -36.34
N SER A 53 1.07 -2.95 -36.25
CA SER A 53 0.66 -2.24 -35.04
C SER A 53 -0.85 -2.23 -34.82
N PHE A 54 -1.50 -3.40 -34.86
CA PHE A 54 -2.92 -3.56 -34.62
C PHE A 54 -3.19 -4.05 -33.20
N TRP A 55 -4.42 -3.94 -32.72
CA TRP A 55 -4.81 -4.09 -31.34
C TRP A 55 -4.29 -5.35 -30.65
N ASP A 56 -4.34 -6.47 -31.34
CA ASP A 56 -3.96 -7.78 -30.82
C ASP A 56 -2.48 -7.84 -30.46
N ASN A 57 -1.61 -7.35 -31.35
CA ASN A 57 -0.18 -7.24 -31.10
C ASN A 57 0.14 -6.15 -30.08
N ALA A 58 -0.50 -4.99 -30.20
CA ALA A 58 -0.27 -3.86 -29.29
C ALA A 58 -0.62 -4.21 -27.83
N ALA A 59 -1.69 -4.98 -27.60
CA ALA A 59 -2.07 -5.44 -26.27
C ALA A 59 -0.99 -6.30 -25.60
N TYR A 60 -0.28 -7.16 -26.36
CA TYR A 60 0.91 -7.84 -25.83
C TYR A 60 1.99 -6.85 -25.37
N HIS A 61 2.30 -5.85 -26.22
CA HIS A 61 3.35 -4.89 -25.92
C HIS A 61 3.05 -4.04 -24.68
N THR A 62 1.78 -3.77 -24.35
CA THR A 62 1.44 -3.09 -23.09
C THR A 62 1.82 -3.91 -21.85
N GLY A 63 1.64 -5.23 -21.88
CA GLY A 63 2.08 -6.14 -20.81
C GLY A 63 3.60 -6.32 -20.78
N ASN A 64 4.24 -6.42 -21.95
CA ASN A 64 5.69 -6.51 -22.06
C ASN A 64 6.40 -5.26 -21.49
N MET A 65 5.85 -4.06 -21.72
CA MET A 65 6.40 -2.84 -21.13
C MET A 65 6.23 -2.80 -19.60
N GLU A 66 5.11 -3.29 -19.05
CA GLU A 66 4.98 -3.42 -17.59
C GLU A 66 6.00 -4.41 -17.01
N ALA A 67 6.29 -5.51 -17.74
CA ALA A 67 7.35 -6.43 -17.36
C ALA A 67 8.74 -5.77 -17.39
N TYR A 68 9.01 -4.92 -18.38
CA TYR A 68 10.23 -4.11 -18.42
C TYR A 68 10.32 -3.16 -17.22
N PHE A 69 9.28 -2.37 -16.95
CA PHE A 69 9.27 -1.43 -15.83
C PHE A 69 9.44 -2.11 -14.46
N LEU A 70 8.95 -3.35 -14.32
CA LEU A 70 9.12 -4.11 -13.09
C LEU A 70 10.52 -4.73 -12.93
N THR A 71 11.10 -5.23 -14.03
CA THR A 71 12.31 -6.09 -13.97
C THR A 71 13.58 -5.40 -14.41
N GLY A 72 13.48 -4.31 -15.17
CA GLY A 72 14.63 -3.68 -15.85
C GLY A 72 15.26 -4.54 -16.95
N ASN A 73 14.57 -5.61 -17.43
CA ASN A 73 15.12 -6.49 -18.46
C ASN A 73 15.09 -5.80 -19.83
N GLU A 74 16.26 -5.37 -20.30
CA GLU A 74 16.43 -4.65 -21.55
C GLU A 74 15.97 -5.41 -22.80
N ASN A 75 15.91 -6.73 -22.77
CA ASN A 75 15.39 -7.53 -23.88
C ASN A 75 13.89 -7.23 -24.11
N TYR A 76 13.14 -7.04 -23.03
CA TYR A 76 11.70 -6.71 -23.14
C TYR A 76 11.49 -5.34 -23.79
N ARG A 77 12.25 -4.34 -23.38
CA ARG A 77 12.23 -3.01 -23.98
C ARG A 77 12.64 -3.06 -25.45
N ALA A 78 13.77 -3.71 -25.74
CA ALA A 78 14.30 -3.81 -27.10
C ALA A 78 13.33 -4.52 -28.06
N TYR A 79 12.60 -5.55 -27.59
CA TYR A 79 11.58 -6.23 -28.39
C TYR A 79 10.40 -5.31 -28.74
N SER A 80 9.90 -4.51 -27.78
CA SER A 80 8.85 -3.52 -28.03
C SER A 80 9.34 -2.35 -28.91
N GLU A 81 10.59 -1.94 -28.74
CA GLU A 81 11.18 -0.87 -29.57
C GLU A 81 11.39 -1.34 -31.02
N ALA A 82 11.83 -2.58 -31.25
CA ALA A 82 11.94 -3.16 -32.59
C ALA A 82 10.57 -3.21 -33.29
N TRP A 83 9.50 -3.57 -32.59
CA TRP A 83 8.13 -3.50 -33.09
C TRP A 83 7.69 -2.07 -33.42
N ALA A 84 8.00 -1.09 -32.56
CA ALA A 84 7.66 0.32 -32.80
C ALA A 84 8.42 0.89 -34.02
N ILE A 85 9.72 0.55 -34.18
CA ILE A 85 10.53 0.94 -35.33
C ILE A 85 10.00 0.32 -36.62
N HIS A 86 9.65 -0.98 -36.62
CA HIS A 86 9.06 -1.66 -37.78
C HIS A 86 7.77 -0.96 -38.27
N ASN A 87 6.95 -0.47 -37.33
CA ASN A 87 5.73 0.24 -37.63
C ASN A 87 5.93 1.76 -37.82
N GLU A 88 7.17 2.26 -37.86
CA GLU A 88 7.47 3.69 -38.01
C GLU A 88 6.81 4.57 -36.94
N TRP A 89 6.56 4.02 -35.73
CA TRP A 89 5.86 4.69 -34.62
C TRP A 89 4.43 5.15 -35.00
N LYS A 90 3.77 4.38 -35.87
CA LYS A 90 2.42 4.65 -36.38
C LYS A 90 1.48 3.47 -36.08
N GLY A 91 0.19 3.80 -35.95
CA GLY A 91 -0.91 2.85 -36.13
C GLY A 91 -1.23 2.73 -37.63
N ALA A 92 -2.44 3.09 -38.01
CA ALA A 92 -2.81 3.23 -39.43
C ALA A 92 -2.03 4.38 -40.10
N LYS A 93 -1.65 4.21 -41.38
CA LYS A 93 -0.65 5.05 -42.07
C LYS A 93 -1.20 6.10 -43.02
N GLU A 94 -2.53 6.17 -43.24
CA GLU A 94 -3.12 7.20 -44.13
C GLU A 94 -2.77 8.62 -43.64
N LYS A 95 -2.29 9.46 -44.55
CA LYS A 95 -1.85 10.84 -44.28
C LYS A 95 -2.94 11.88 -44.58
N ASP A 96 -3.82 11.57 -45.51
CA ASP A 96 -4.91 12.47 -45.90
C ASP A 96 -6.03 12.41 -44.86
N LYS A 97 -6.13 13.44 -44.02
CA LYS A 97 -7.11 13.52 -42.93
C LYS A 97 -8.56 13.44 -43.40
N SER A 98 -8.85 13.80 -44.67
CA SER A 98 -10.19 13.71 -45.23
C SER A 98 -10.67 12.27 -45.44
N LYS A 99 -9.75 11.30 -45.42
CA LYS A 99 -10.03 9.86 -45.53
C LYS A 99 -10.08 9.14 -44.21
N TRP A 100 -9.76 9.79 -43.08
CA TRP A 100 -9.67 9.15 -41.78
C TRP A 100 -11.04 8.65 -41.29
N LYS A 101 -11.09 7.40 -40.86
CA LYS A 101 -12.30 6.70 -40.43
C LYS A 101 -12.13 6.17 -39.00
N TYR A 102 -13.23 6.05 -38.23
CA TYR A 102 -13.28 5.52 -36.87
C TYR A 102 -14.27 4.37 -36.66
N SER A 103 -15.01 3.98 -37.68
CA SER A 103 -15.78 2.74 -37.64
C SER A 103 -14.88 1.50 -37.70
N TYR A 104 -15.45 0.31 -37.64
CA TYR A 104 -14.67 -0.92 -37.80
C TYR A 104 -14.03 -1.05 -39.18
N GLY A 105 -12.74 -1.36 -39.22
CA GLY A 105 -12.02 -1.69 -40.45
C GLY A 105 -10.52 -1.86 -40.22
N GLU A 106 -9.85 -2.58 -41.13
CA GLU A 106 -8.45 -2.98 -40.98
C GLU A 106 -7.50 -2.35 -42.03
N SER A 107 -7.97 -1.42 -42.88
CA SER A 107 -7.07 -0.69 -43.78
C SER A 107 -6.49 0.57 -43.18
N ASP A 108 -5.44 1.12 -43.79
CA ASP A 108 -4.72 2.30 -43.31
C ASP A 108 -5.58 3.58 -43.18
N GLU A 109 -6.80 3.61 -43.72
CA GLU A 109 -7.73 4.74 -43.58
C GLU A 109 -8.37 4.81 -42.18
N TYR A 110 -8.36 3.72 -41.40
CA TYR A 110 -8.99 3.66 -40.08
C TYR A 110 -8.13 4.25 -38.97
N VAL A 111 -7.59 5.43 -39.23
CA VAL A 111 -6.66 6.14 -38.32
C VAL A 111 -7.29 6.49 -36.99
N LEU A 112 -8.59 6.82 -36.99
CA LEU A 112 -9.34 7.21 -35.78
C LEU A 112 -10.02 6.01 -35.09
N PHE A 113 -9.73 4.78 -35.52
CA PHE A 113 -10.25 3.57 -34.91
C PHE A 113 -9.29 3.10 -33.81
N GLY A 114 -9.81 2.91 -32.58
CA GLY A 114 -8.99 2.61 -31.38
C GLY A 114 -8.08 1.41 -31.51
N ASP A 115 -8.44 0.43 -32.37
CA ASP A 115 -7.60 -0.74 -32.66
C ASP A 115 -6.26 -0.39 -33.30
N TYR A 116 -6.15 0.77 -33.95
CA TYR A 116 -4.89 1.33 -34.44
C TYR A 116 -4.28 2.36 -33.50
N GLN A 117 -4.96 2.75 -32.43
CA GLN A 117 -4.47 3.76 -31.47
C GLN A 117 -3.84 3.14 -30.24
N VAL A 118 -4.15 1.91 -29.87
CA VAL A 118 -3.63 1.23 -28.69
C VAL A 118 -2.09 1.12 -28.69
N CYS A 119 -1.45 1.03 -29.87
CA CYS A 119 0.00 1.01 -29.99
C CYS A 119 0.66 2.27 -29.42
N PHE A 120 -0.06 3.39 -29.38
CA PHE A 120 0.43 4.64 -28.83
C PHE A 120 0.72 4.54 -27.33
N GLN A 121 0.06 3.66 -26.57
CA GLN A 121 0.42 3.39 -25.18
C GLN A 121 1.90 2.99 -25.07
N THR A 122 2.30 1.98 -25.85
CA THR A 122 3.70 1.49 -25.87
C THR A 122 4.67 2.54 -26.42
N TYR A 123 4.28 3.29 -27.43
CA TYR A 123 5.16 4.33 -28.02
C TYR A 123 5.41 5.46 -27.03
N ILE A 124 4.41 5.87 -26.26
CA ILE A 124 4.58 6.87 -25.20
C ILE A 124 5.44 6.31 -24.06
N ASP A 125 5.27 5.05 -23.67
CA ASP A 125 6.13 4.41 -22.66
C ASP A 125 7.60 4.42 -23.10
N LEU A 126 7.89 4.06 -24.36
CA LEU A 126 9.24 4.12 -24.92
C LEU A 126 9.78 5.56 -25.06
N TYR A 127 8.90 6.53 -25.28
CA TYR A 127 9.25 7.94 -25.23
C TYR A 127 9.67 8.38 -23.83
N THR A 128 8.97 7.95 -22.79
CA THR A 128 9.31 8.34 -21.41
C THR A 128 10.67 7.79 -20.95
N ILE A 129 11.12 6.67 -21.52
CA ILE A 129 12.45 6.08 -21.24
C ILE A 129 13.57 6.85 -21.94
N LEU A 130 13.38 7.12 -23.22
CA LEU A 130 14.34 7.88 -24.05
C LEU A 130 13.55 8.86 -24.93
N PRO A 131 13.38 10.11 -24.48
CA PRO A 131 12.58 11.09 -25.18
C PRO A 131 13.14 11.44 -26.56
N ASP A 132 12.32 11.22 -27.59
CA ASP A 132 12.50 11.76 -28.93
C ASP A 132 11.12 12.01 -29.56
N ASN A 133 10.87 13.23 -29.98
CA ASN A 133 9.54 13.70 -30.40
C ASN A 133 8.93 12.88 -31.54
N TYR A 134 9.74 12.26 -32.42
CA TYR A 134 9.20 11.44 -33.50
C TYR A 134 8.44 10.22 -32.98
N LYS A 135 8.78 9.70 -31.77
CA LYS A 135 8.13 8.51 -31.18
C LYS A 135 6.66 8.74 -30.87
N ILE A 136 6.28 9.96 -30.53
CA ILE A 136 4.90 10.33 -30.17
C ILE A 136 4.24 11.29 -31.18
N ALA A 137 4.93 11.66 -32.25
CA ALA A 137 4.40 12.63 -33.23
C ALA A 137 3.08 12.15 -33.84
N ARG A 138 2.99 10.88 -34.24
CA ARG A 138 1.75 10.32 -34.82
C ARG A 138 0.64 10.20 -33.78
N ALA A 139 0.96 9.77 -32.56
CA ALA A 139 -0.03 9.70 -31.48
C ALA A 139 -0.65 11.07 -31.21
N ARG A 140 0.18 12.11 -31.13
CA ARG A 140 -0.29 13.49 -30.96
C ARG A 140 -1.14 13.95 -32.14
N GLU A 141 -0.65 13.76 -33.37
CA GLU A 141 -1.37 14.16 -34.57
C GLU A 141 -2.79 13.56 -34.63
N VAL A 142 -2.90 12.26 -34.34
CA VAL A 142 -4.18 11.54 -34.41
C VAL A 142 -5.11 11.99 -33.30
N MET A 143 -4.65 12.02 -32.05
CA MET A 143 -5.49 12.38 -30.92
C MET A 143 -5.88 13.87 -30.94
N GLU A 144 -4.96 14.78 -31.31
CA GLU A 144 -5.25 16.20 -31.44
C GLU A 144 -6.27 16.46 -32.56
N TYR A 145 -6.21 15.71 -33.66
CA TYR A 145 -7.23 15.80 -34.71
C TYR A 145 -8.59 15.30 -34.20
N GLU A 146 -8.66 14.13 -33.57
CA GLU A 146 -9.87 13.56 -32.99
C GLU A 146 -10.55 14.56 -32.04
N MET A 147 -9.75 15.14 -31.11
CA MET A 147 -10.23 16.13 -30.16
C MET A 147 -10.70 17.45 -30.81
N SER A 148 -10.24 17.78 -32.02
CA SER A 148 -10.63 19.00 -32.75
C SER A 148 -11.98 18.88 -33.48
N THR A 149 -12.53 17.68 -33.59
CA THR A 149 -13.82 17.41 -34.22
C THR A 149 -14.96 17.58 -33.22
N PRO A 150 -16.21 17.79 -33.69
CA PRO A 150 -17.37 17.82 -32.81
C PRO A 150 -17.87 16.43 -32.38
N ASN A 151 -17.27 15.35 -32.91
CA ASN A 151 -17.69 13.99 -32.61
C ASN A 151 -17.22 13.58 -31.20
N HIS A 152 -18.07 12.78 -30.54
CA HIS A 152 -17.76 12.20 -29.24
C HIS A 152 -18.03 10.69 -29.18
N ASP A 153 -18.36 10.06 -30.29
CA ASP A 153 -18.78 8.67 -30.44
C ASP A 153 -17.65 7.74 -30.91
N TYR A 154 -16.42 8.15 -30.75
CA TYR A 154 -15.24 7.38 -31.17
C TYR A 154 -15.10 6.04 -30.44
N TRP A 155 -15.49 5.96 -29.17
CA TRP A 155 -15.33 4.75 -28.34
C TRP A 155 -16.67 4.02 -28.17
N TRP A 156 -17.17 3.48 -29.26
CA TRP A 156 -18.49 2.85 -29.35
C TRP A 156 -18.55 1.38 -28.95
N TRP A 157 -17.41 0.80 -28.49
CA TRP A 157 -17.30 -0.58 -28.00
C TRP A 157 -16.40 -0.66 -26.78
N SER A 158 -16.61 -1.69 -25.92
CA SER A 158 -15.93 -1.83 -24.64
C SER A 158 -14.41 -1.93 -24.74
N ASP A 159 -13.90 -2.58 -25.79
CA ASP A 159 -12.47 -2.75 -26.04
C ASP A 159 -11.79 -1.38 -26.26
N GLY A 160 -12.48 -0.44 -26.91
CA GLY A 160 -11.99 0.92 -27.14
C GLY A 160 -11.61 1.66 -25.88
N LEU A 161 -12.26 1.35 -24.76
CA LEU A 161 -11.94 1.94 -23.46
C LEU A 161 -10.55 1.54 -22.95
N TYR A 162 -10.09 0.30 -23.22
CA TYR A 162 -8.70 -0.08 -22.96
C TYR A 162 -7.74 0.49 -23.99
N MET A 163 -8.17 0.46 -25.26
CA MET A 163 -7.29 0.84 -26.36
C MET A 163 -6.86 2.30 -26.26
N VAL A 164 -7.79 3.22 -25.95
CA VAL A 164 -7.56 4.65 -26.13
C VAL A 164 -7.54 5.46 -24.84
N MET A 165 -8.35 5.14 -23.82
CA MET A 165 -8.34 5.93 -22.56
C MET A 165 -6.92 6.13 -21.98
N PRO A 166 -6.05 5.09 -21.87
CA PRO A 166 -4.70 5.27 -21.37
C PRO A 166 -3.79 6.12 -22.29
N VAL A 167 -4.08 6.19 -23.61
CA VAL A 167 -3.36 7.08 -24.52
C VAL A 167 -3.60 8.54 -24.14
N MET A 168 -4.84 8.90 -23.82
CA MET A 168 -5.21 10.25 -23.40
C MET A 168 -4.48 10.68 -22.13
N THR A 169 -4.49 9.84 -21.09
CA THR A 169 -3.81 10.17 -19.81
C THR A 169 -2.29 10.21 -19.96
N LYS A 170 -1.70 9.29 -20.74
CA LYS A 170 -0.26 9.30 -21.03
C LYS A 170 0.16 10.54 -21.83
N LEU A 171 -0.61 10.95 -22.84
CA LEU A 171 -0.35 12.18 -23.59
C LEU A 171 -0.49 13.43 -22.72
N TYR A 172 -1.49 13.47 -21.84
CA TYR A 172 -1.58 14.52 -20.83
C TYR A 172 -0.29 14.61 -19.99
N LYS A 173 0.19 13.48 -19.44
CA LYS A 173 1.42 13.47 -18.62
C LYS A 173 2.66 13.99 -19.34
N VAL A 174 2.80 13.73 -20.63
CA VAL A 174 4.01 14.17 -21.38
C VAL A 174 3.87 15.55 -22.02
N THR A 175 2.64 16.07 -22.16
CA THR A 175 2.39 17.37 -22.82
C THR A 175 1.88 18.46 -21.88
N GLY A 176 1.27 18.09 -20.74
CA GLY A 176 0.56 19.01 -19.86
C GLY A 176 -0.76 19.57 -20.41
N ASN A 177 -1.24 19.08 -21.57
CA ASN A 177 -2.44 19.61 -22.21
C ASN A 177 -3.70 18.99 -21.59
N HIS A 178 -4.45 19.77 -20.81
CA HIS A 178 -5.68 19.34 -20.11
C HIS A 178 -6.81 18.92 -21.06
N LEU A 179 -6.82 19.35 -22.31
CA LEU A 179 -7.84 18.95 -23.28
C LEU A 179 -7.92 17.42 -23.45
N TYR A 180 -6.82 16.70 -23.29
CA TYR A 180 -6.83 15.23 -23.27
C TYR A 180 -7.73 14.67 -22.16
N LEU A 181 -7.73 15.27 -20.98
CA LEU A 181 -8.56 14.82 -19.86
C LEU A 181 -10.03 15.21 -20.05
N ASP A 182 -10.30 16.40 -20.58
CA ASP A 182 -11.67 16.87 -20.84
C ASP A 182 -12.34 15.95 -21.89
N LYS A 183 -11.62 15.59 -22.95
CA LYS A 183 -12.12 14.70 -23.98
C LYS A 183 -12.20 13.25 -23.52
N LEU A 184 -11.29 12.79 -22.69
CA LEU A 184 -11.40 11.50 -22.01
C LEU A 184 -12.72 11.37 -21.24
N TYR A 185 -13.09 12.40 -20.48
CA TYR A 185 -14.36 12.41 -19.74
C TYR A 185 -15.57 12.46 -20.68
N GLU A 186 -15.55 13.31 -21.69
CA GLU A 186 -16.62 13.42 -22.69
C GLU A 186 -16.88 12.07 -23.38
N TYR A 187 -15.83 11.40 -23.85
CA TYR A 187 -15.95 10.17 -24.64
C TYR A 187 -16.39 8.97 -23.79
N ILE A 188 -15.89 8.83 -22.55
CA ILE A 188 -16.36 7.74 -21.67
C ILE A 188 -17.82 7.94 -21.25
N VAL A 189 -18.29 9.17 -21.06
CA VAL A 189 -19.71 9.44 -20.76
C VAL A 189 -20.61 8.99 -21.92
N TYR A 190 -20.19 9.21 -23.16
CA TYR A 190 -20.91 8.67 -24.31
C TYR A 190 -20.90 7.12 -24.32
N SER A 191 -19.73 6.51 -24.12
CA SER A 191 -19.59 5.05 -24.09
C SER A 191 -20.50 4.41 -23.02
N ASP A 192 -20.58 5.00 -21.84
CA ASP A 192 -21.49 4.59 -20.78
C ASP A 192 -22.96 4.64 -21.20
N SER A 193 -23.33 5.66 -21.96
CA SER A 193 -24.72 5.86 -22.36
C SER A 193 -25.24 4.75 -23.27
N ILE A 194 -24.35 4.06 -23.99
CA ILE A 194 -24.68 3.02 -24.97
C ILE A 194 -24.36 1.60 -24.50
N MET A 195 -23.44 1.41 -23.55
CA MET A 195 -22.92 0.08 -23.19
C MET A 195 -23.08 -0.29 -21.72
N LEU A 196 -23.13 0.68 -20.78
CA LEU A 196 -23.21 0.38 -19.36
C LEU A 196 -24.61 -0.10 -18.97
N ASP A 197 -24.70 -1.32 -18.46
CA ASP A 197 -25.91 -1.80 -17.80
C ASP A 197 -25.94 -1.30 -16.34
N ARG A 198 -26.81 -0.33 -16.08
CA ARG A 198 -26.92 0.32 -14.75
C ARG A 198 -27.46 -0.58 -13.64
N GLU A 199 -28.10 -1.69 -14.00
CA GLU A 199 -28.64 -2.66 -13.06
C GLU A 199 -27.53 -3.56 -12.49
N THR A 200 -26.61 -4.02 -13.36
CA THR A 200 -25.54 -4.95 -13.00
C THR A 200 -24.20 -4.27 -12.76
N GLY A 201 -23.99 -3.07 -13.30
CA GLY A 201 -22.69 -2.40 -13.30
C GLY A 201 -21.70 -2.92 -14.34
N LEU A 202 -22.09 -3.89 -15.17
CA LEU A 202 -21.26 -4.49 -16.22
C LEU A 202 -21.47 -3.78 -17.56
N TYR A 203 -20.56 -4.02 -18.50
CA TYR A 203 -20.61 -3.44 -19.84
C TYR A 203 -21.01 -4.49 -20.89
N TYR A 204 -21.98 -4.14 -21.73
CA TYR A 204 -22.15 -4.83 -23.02
C TYR A 204 -20.98 -4.50 -23.94
N ARG A 205 -20.63 -5.43 -24.83
CA ARG A 205 -19.50 -5.21 -25.76
C ARG A 205 -19.70 -3.96 -26.62
N ASP A 206 -20.92 -3.77 -27.18
CA ASP A 206 -21.37 -2.56 -27.87
C ASP A 206 -22.92 -2.54 -27.95
N ALA A 207 -23.49 -1.52 -28.59
CA ALA A 207 -24.94 -1.32 -28.69
C ALA A 207 -25.70 -2.47 -29.39
N LYS A 208 -25.02 -3.35 -30.14
CA LYS A 208 -25.64 -4.56 -30.77
C LYS A 208 -25.96 -5.62 -29.72
N TYR A 209 -25.20 -5.67 -28.64
CA TYR A 209 -25.29 -6.70 -27.61
C TYR A 209 -26.14 -6.30 -26.41
N VAL A 210 -26.67 -5.09 -26.37
CA VAL A 210 -27.56 -4.62 -25.30
C VAL A 210 -28.85 -5.45 -25.26
N TYR A 211 -29.16 -5.99 -24.07
CA TYR A 211 -30.40 -6.71 -23.80
C TYR A 211 -31.65 -5.81 -24.07
N PRO A 212 -32.76 -6.31 -24.64
CA PRO A 212 -33.02 -7.70 -25.08
C PRO A 212 -32.65 -7.99 -26.54
N LYS A 213 -31.95 -7.08 -27.24
CA LYS A 213 -31.55 -7.32 -28.65
C LYS A 213 -30.65 -8.54 -28.78
N HIS A 214 -29.74 -8.71 -27.83
CA HIS A 214 -28.90 -9.89 -27.69
C HIS A 214 -29.13 -10.52 -26.33
N LYS A 215 -29.07 -11.85 -26.27
CA LYS A 215 -29.22 -12.64 -25.01
C LYS A 215 -28.55 -13.99 -25.17
N THR A 216 -28.22 -14.61 -24.02
CA THR A 216 -27.68 -15.96 -23.98
C THR A 216 -28.67 -17.02 -24.44
N SER A 217 -28.22 -18.26 -24.61
CA SER A 217 -29.07 -19.40 -24.93
C SER A 217 -30.22 -19.63 -23.95
N SER A 218 -30.01 -19.26 -22.68
CA SER A 218 -31.03 -19.34 -21.63
C SER A 218 -31.86 -18.06 -21.49
N GLY A 219 -31.67 -17.07 -22.36
CA GLY A 219 -32.44 -15.82 -22.39
C GLY A 219 -31.95 -14.74 -21.42
N LYS A 220 -30.78 -14.88 -20.79
CA LYS A 220 -30.19 -13.91 -19.87
C LYS A 220 -29.42 -12.80 -20.61
N LYS A 221 -29.08 -11.72 -19.87
CA LYS A 221 -28.12 -10.71 -20.32
C LYS A 221 -26.75 -11.39 -20.56
N ASP A 222 -26.08 -11.03 -21.63
CA ASP A 222 -24.78 -11.60 -22.02
C ASP A 222 -23.68 -10.56 -21.87
N PHE A 223 -22.83 -10.74 -20.83
CA PHE A 223 -21.67 -9.90 -20.58
C PHE A 223 -20.41 -10.71 -20.86
N TRP A 224 -19.60 -10.19 -21.75
CA TRP A 224 -18.41 -10.86 -22.23
C TRP A 224 -17.20 -10.59 -21.37
N ALA A 225 -16.59 -11.65 -20.79
CA ALA A 225 -15.50 -11.51 -19.82
C ALA A 225 -14.34 -10.65 -20.32
N ARG A 226 -13.86 -10.85 -21.54
CA ARG A 226 -12.79 -10.01 -22.09
C ARG A 226 -13.26 -8.58 -22.31
N GLY A 227 -14.53 -8.34 -22.66
CA GLY A 227 -15.10 -7.01 -22.79
C GLY A 227 -15.02 -6.19 -21.51
N ASP A 228 -15.56 -6.72 -20.42
CA ASP A 228 -15.45 -6.08 -19.09
C ASP A 228 -14.00 -6.06 -18.59
N GLY A 229 -13.18 -7.05 -18.96
CA GLY A 229 -11.75 -7.08 -18.66
C GLY A 229 -10.99 -5.90 -19.25
N TRP A 230 -11.28 -5.56 -20.51
CA TRP A 230 -10.75 -4.35 -21.13
C TRP A 230 -11.13 -3.08 -20.37
N VAL A 231 -12.39 -2.96 -19.95
CA VAL A 231 -12.88 -1.77 -19.26
C VAL A 231 -12.22 -1.62 -17.89
N LEU A 232 -12.16 -2.69 -17.07
CA LEU A 232 -11.57 -2.64 -15.74
C LEU A 232 -10.07 -2.33 -15.80
N ALA A 233 -9.34 -3.00 -16.70
CA ALA A 233 -7.91 -2.74 -16.88
C ALA A 233 -7.65 -1.34 -17.44
N GLY A 234 -8.48 -0.86 -18.36
CA GLY A 234 -8.42 0.50 -18.89
C GLY A 234 -8.61 1.56 -17.80
N LEU A 235 -9.60 1.39 -16.93
CA LEU A 235 -9.86 2.28 -15.80
C LEU A 235 -8.70 2.29 -14.79
N ALA A 236 -8.10 1.13 -14.48
CA ALA A 236 -6.92 1.05 -13.63
C ALA A 236 -5.74 1.85 -14.22
N LYS A 237 -5.46 1.68 -15.52
CA LYS A 237 -4.43 2.45 -16.24
C LYS A 237 -4.71 3.96 -16.24
N VAL A 238 -5.96 4.37 -16.43
CA VAL A 238 -6.39 5.78 -16.37
C VAL A 238 -6.12 6.35 -14.98
N LEU A 239 -6.58 5.70 -13.93
CA LEU A 239 -6.43 6.15 -12.55
C LEU A 239 -4.96 6.23 -12.10
N LYS A 240 -4.09 5.36 -12.65
CA LYS A 240 -2.63 5.41 -12.44
C LYS A 240 -2.02 6.73 -12.92
N ASP A 241 -2.53 7.29 -14.02
CA ASP A 241 -1.94 8.47 -14.67
C ASP A 241 -2.73 9.76 -14.44
N LEU A 242 -3.99 9.67 -13.97
CA LEU A 242 -4.87 10.81 -13.77
C LEU A 242 -4.43 11.64 -12.55
N PRO A 243 -4.34 12.99 -12.64
CA PRO A 243 -3.98 13.84 -11.50
C PRO A 243 -4.91 13.65 -10.30
N ALA A 244 -4.36 13.76 -9.09
CA ALA A 244 -5.12 13.59 -7.85
C ALA A 244 -6.21 14.66 -7.68
N ASP A 245 -5.96 15.87 -8.19
CA ASP A 245 -6.82 17.05 -8.13
C ASP A 245 -7.71 17.25 -9.36
N TYR A 246 -7.72 16.29 -10.31
CA TYR A 246 -8.59 16.38 -11.48
C TYR A 246 -10.08 16.36 -11.07
N GLU A 247 -10.86 17.34 -11.53
CA GLU A 247 -12.24 17.55 -11.11
C GLU A 247 -13.17 16.33 -11.29
N HIS A 248 -12.95 15.53 -12.34
CA HIS A 248 -13.73 14.32 -12.61
C HIS A 248 -13.06 13.02 -12.12
N ARG A 249 -11.99 13.10 -11.32
CA ARG A 249 -11.31 11.89 -10.79
C ARG A 249 -12.26 10.98 -10.04
N SER A 250 -13.16 11.54 -9.22
CA SER A 250 -14.15 10.77 -8.45
C SER A 250 -15.11 9.97 -9.34
N PHE A 251 -15.43 10.46 -10.53
CA PHE A 251 -16.22 9.72 -11.51
C PHE A 251 -15.51 8.42 -11.94
N PHE A 252 -14.21 8.51 -12.27
CA PHE A 252 -13.42 7.33 -12.67
C PHE A 252 -13.23 6.35 -11.51
N VAL A 253 -12.96 6.84 -10.30
CA VAL A 253 -12.85 6.00 -9.09
C VAL A 253 -14.15 5.24 -8.83
N ASN A 254 -15.28 5.95 -8.80
CA ASN A 254 -16.58 5.32 -8.55
C ASN A 254 -16.93 4.26 -9.60
N LYS A 255 -16.60 4.53 -10.86
CA LYS A 255 -16.82 3.60 -11.95
C LYS A 255 -15.95 2.35 -11.82
N TYR A 256 -14.68 2.53 -11.54
CA TYR A 256 -13.72 1.44 -11.31
C TYR A 256 -14.16 0.54 -10.14
N VAL A 257 -14.50 1.12 -8.99
CA VAL A 257 -14.91 0.36 -7.80
C VAL A 257 -16.21 -0.42 -8.07
N LYS A 258 -17.21 0.21 -8.70
CA LYS A 258 -18.47 -0.48 -9.02
C LYS A 258 -18.29 -1.63 -10.00
N LEU A 259 -17.47 -1.45 -11.03
CA LEU A 259 -17.18 -2.52 -11.98
C LEU A 259 -16.40 -3.66 -11.30
N ALA A 260 -15.40 -3.33 -10.46
CA ALA A 260 -14.65 -4.31 -9.69
C ALA A 260 -15.58 -5.14 -8.78
N GLU A 261 -16.51 -4.50 -8.08
CA GLU A 261 -17.51 -5.16 -7.24
C GLU A 261 -18.40 -6.10 -8.05
N ALA A 262 -18.95 -5.63 -9.17
CA ALA A 262 -19.82 -6.42 -10.04
C ALA A 262 -19.12 -7.66 -10.61
N VAL A 263 -17.87 -7.50 -11.02
CA VAL A 263 -17.05 -8.60 -11.57
C VAL A 263 -16.68 -9.61 -10.49
N ALA A 264 -16.25 -9.15 -9.31
CA ALA A 264 -15.86 -10.05 -8.21
C ALA A 264 -17.01 -10.96 -7.76
N ALA A 265 -18.25 -10.43 -7.74
CA ALA A 265 -19.44 -11.16 -7.30
C ALA A 265 -19.81 -12.39 -8.17
N ILE A 266 -19.28 -12.49 -9.38
CA ILE A 266 -19.64 -13.54 -10.36
C ILE A 266 -18.47 -14.45 -10.76
N GLN A 267 -17.39 -14.45 -9.95
CA GLN A 267 -16.27 -15.38 -10.13
C GLN A 267 -16.71 -16.83 -9.97
N GLN A 268 -16.22 -17.72 -10.84
CA GLN A 268 -16.45 -19.15 -10.69
C GLN A 268 -15.66 -19.73 -9.50
N PRO A 269 -16.15 -20.80 -8.85
CA PRO A 269 -15.46 -21.44 -7.72
C PRO A 269 -14.00 -21.80 -8.00
N GLU A 270 -13.69 -22.15 -9.26
CA GLU A 270 -12.36 -22.54 -9.73
C GLU A 270 -11.44 -21.33 -9.96
N GLY A 271 -11.91 -20.10 -9.79
CA GLY A 271 -11.15 -18.87 -9.81
C GLY A 271 -11.13 -18.11 -11.14
N TYR A 272 -11.65 -18.66 -12.20
CA TYR A 272 -11.78 -17.98 -13.50
C TYR A 272 -13.16 -17.33 -13.69
N TRP A 273 -13.32 -16.60 -14.78
CA TRP A 273 -14.62 -16.18 -15.32
C TRP A 273 -14.87 -16.89 -16.65
N THR A 274 -16.13 -17.29 -16.86
CA THR A 274 -16.57 -17.84 -18.14
C THR A 274 -16.73 -16.75 -19.18
N ARG A 275 -16.67 -17.09 -20.45
CA ARG A 275 -16.84 -16.14 -21.58
C ARG A 275 -18.12 -15.31 -21.48
N SER A 276 -19.24 -15.93 -21.08
CA SER A 276 -20.48 -15.27 -20.69
C SER A 276 -20.55 -15.26 -19.17
N MET A 277 -20.30 -14.11 -18.54
CA MET A 277 -20.04 -14.05 -17.10
C MET A 277 -21.28 -14.34 -16.24
N MET A 278 -22.45 -13.84 -16.64
CA MET A 278 -23.71 -14.05 -15.89
C MET A 278 -24.48 -15.31 -16.32
N ASP A 279 -24.02 -16.00 -17.35
CA ASP A 279 -24.58 -17.29 -17.78
C ASP A 279 -23.46 -18.29 -18.11
N PRO A 280 -22.84 -18.91 -17.10
CA PRO A 280 -21.76 -19.86 -17.29
C PRO A 280 -22.11 -21.04 -18.18
N THR A 281 -23.42 -21.36 -18.33
CA THR A 281 -23.87 -22.49 -19.17
C THR A 281 -23.93 -22.14 -20.66
N HIS A 282 -23.93 -20.86 -21.01
CA HIS A 282 -23.98 -20.41 -22.40
C HIS A 282 -22.68 -20.72 -23.15
N ALA A 283 -21.55 -20.45 -22.53
CA ALA A 283 -20.22 -20.73 -23.07
C ALA A 283 -19.30 -21.22 -21.93
N PRO A 284 -19.45 -22.48 -21.49
CA PRO A 284 -18.77 -23.00 -20.30
C PRO A 284 -17.25 -23.09 -20.47
N GLY A 285 -16.57 -23.19 -19.33
CA GLY A 285 -15.11 -23.29 -19.25
C GLY A 285 -14.42 -21.93 -19.10
N PRO A 286 -13.11 -21.97 -18.78
CA PRO A 286 -12.34 -20.78 -18.46
C PRO A 286 -12.11 -19.86 -19.65
N GLU A 287 -11.88 -18.58 -19.36
CA GLU A 287 -11.42 -17.58 -20.30
C GLU A 287 -10.26 -16.79 -19.66
N THR A 288 -9.04 -17.03 -20.15
CA THR A 288 -7.81 -16.54 -19.49
C THR A 288 -7.62 -15.04 -19.66
N SER A 289 -7.93 -14.45 -20.81
CA SER A 289 -7.66 -13.02 -21.02
C SER A 289 -8.49 -12.13 -20.11
N GLY A 290 -9.80 -12.37 -20.00
CA GLY A 290 -10.67 -11.66 -19.08
C GLY A 290 -10.25 -11.89 -17.61
N THR A 291 -9.99 -13.15 -17.23
CA THR A 291 -9.52 -13.49 -15.88
C THR A 291 -8.24 -12.75 -15.53
N ALA A 292 -7.28 -12.64 -16.44
CA ALA A 292 -6.03 -11.93 -16.22
C ALA A 292 -6.23 -10.41 -16.09
N PHE A 293 -7.08 -9.80 -16.93
CA PHE A 293 -7.41 -8.38 -16.80
C PHE A 293 -8.12 -8.05 -15.48
N PHE A 294 -9.04 -8.92 -15.03
CA PHE A 294 -9.69 -8.75 -13.73
C PHE A 294 -8.70 -8.86 -12.58
N THR A 295 -7.82 -9.87 -12.63
CA THR A 295 -6.76 -10.05 -11.63
C THR A 295 -5.83 -8.83 -11.57
N TYR A 296 -5.41 -8.30 -12.73
CA TYR A 296 -4.66 -7.06 -12.82
C TYR A 296 -5.42 -5.89 -12.18
N GLY A 297 -6.69 -5.71 -12.56
CA GLY A 297 -7.51 -4.64 -12.01
C GLY A 297 -7.63 -4.72 -10.49
N PHE A 298 -7.95 -5.87 -9.93
CA PHE A 298 -8.09 -6.05 -8.48
C PHE A 298 -6.78 -5.82 -7.73
N LEU A 299 -5.67 -6.37 -8.22
CA LEU A 299 -4.34 -6.15 -7.62
C LEU A 299 -3.94 -4.69 -7.63
N TRP A 300 -4.14 -4.03 -8.78
CA TRP A 300 -3.88 -2.59 -8.89
C TRP A 300 -4.71 -1.80 -7.86
N GLY A 301 -5.97 -2.18 -7.67
CA GLY A 301 -6.85 -1.53 -6.71
C GLY A 301 -6.41 -1.67 -5.26
N ILE A 302 -5.98 -2.86 -4.85
CA ILE A 302 -5.41 -3.09 -3.51
C ILE A 302 -4.10 -2.30 -3.37
N ASN A 303 -3.17 -2.43 -4.31
CA ASN A 303 -1.87 -1.77 -4.28
C ASN A 303 -1.95 -0.23 -4.20
N ASN A 304 -3.07 0.35 -4.64
CA ASN A 304 -3.29 1.80 -4.63
C ASN A 304 -4.40 2.26 -3.67
N GLY A 305 -4.89 1.38 -2.79
CA GLY A 305 -5.85 1.72 -1.73
C GLY A 305 -7.28 2.03 -2.20
N TYR A 306 -7.68 1.59 -3.42
CA TYR A 306 -9.03 1.75 -3.93
C TYR A 306 -9.95 0.58 -3.59
N LEU A 307 -9.40 -0.59 -3.36
CA LEU A 307 -10.13 -1.83 -3.04
C LEU A 307 -9.65 -2.39 -1.71
N ASP A 308 -10.59 -2.87 -0.90
CA ASP A 308 -10.30 -3.49 0.39
C ASP A 308 -9.65 -4.87 0.20
N GLU A 309 -8.44 -5.04 0.71
CA GLU A 309 -7.68 -6.28 0.63
C GLU A 309 -8.46 -7.46 1.21
N ALA A 310 -9.13 -7.29 2.34
CA ALA A 310 -9.88 -8.37 2.99
C ALA A 310 -11.01 -8.92 2.11
N VAL A 311 -11.58 -8.08 1.23
CA VAL A 311 -12.65 -8.46 0.30
C VAL A 311 -12.08 -9.09 -0.97
N TYR A 312 -11.06 -8.48 -1.57
CA TYR A 312 -10.60 -8.87 -2.91
C TYR A 312 -9.46 -9.88 -2.92
N LYS A 313 -8.67 -10.00 -1.85
CA LYS A 313 -7.57 -10.98 -1.80
C LYS A 313 -8.05 -12.43 -2.02
N PRO A 314 -9.16 -12.90 -1.41
CA PRO A 314 -9.68 -14.24 -1.68
C PRO A 314 -10.09 -14.46 -3.14
N VAL A 315 -10.58 -13.43 -3.83
CA VAL A 315 -10.92 -13.47 -5.26
C VAL A 315 -9.64 -13.57 -6.11
N ILE A 316 -8.64 -12.75 -5.78
CA ILE A 316 -7.33 -12.73 -6.44
C ILE A 316 -6.61 -14.07 -6.28
N ASP A 317 -6.61 -14.65 -5.07
CA ASP A 317 -5.91 -15.92 -4.80
C ASP A 317 -6.45 -17.07 -5.66
N LYS A 318 -7.76 -17.16 -5.80
CA LYS A 318 -8.40 -18.14 -6.68
C LYS A 318 -8.04 -17.87 -8.16
N ALA A 319 -8.12 -16.61 -8.60
CA ALA A 319 -7.79 -16.23 -9.96
C ALA A 319 -6.32 -16.48 -10.28
N TRP A 320 -5.41 -16.10 -9.39
CA TRP A 320 -3.99 -16.34 -9.57
C TRP A 320 -3.63 -17.83 -9.57
N ASN A 321 -4.27 -18.63 -8.70
CA ASN A 321 -4.10 -20.08 -8.72
C ASN A 321 -4.52 -20.68 -10.08
N TYR A 322 -5.64 -20.24 -10.65
CA TYR A 322 -6.06 -20.63 -12.00
C TYR A 322 -5.01 -20.19 -13.05
N LEU A 323 -4.60 -18.93 -13.04
CA LEU A 323 -3.64 -18.37 -13.99
C LEU A 323 -2.29 -19.10 -13.94
N ALA A 324 -1.75 -19.32 -12.75
CA ALA A 324 -0.42 -19.91 -12.54
C ALA A 324 -0.38 -21.44 -12.65
N LYS A 325 -1.50 -22.16 -12.38
CA LYS A 325 -1.52 -23.63 -12.34
C LYS A 325 -2.27 -24.27 -13.50
N THR A 326 -3.19 -23.54 -14.15
CA THR A 326 -4.02 -24.07 -15.24
C THR A 326 -3.72 -23.36 -16.56
N ALA A 327 -3.76 -22.04 -16.60
CA ALA A 327 -3.55 -21.27 -17.83
C ALA A 327 -2.08 -21.33 -18.29
N LEU A 328 -1.13 -21.18 -17.36
CA LEU A 328 0.31 -21.29 -17.63
C LEU A 328 0.70 -22.74 -17.90
N GLN A 329 1.18 -23.03 -19.10
CA GLN A 329 1.67 -24.33 -19.50
C GLN A 329 3.14 -24.55 -19.08
N LYS A 330 3.59 -25.81 -19.05
CA LYS A 330 4.95 -26.17 -18.61
C LYS A 330 6.06 -25.48 -19.42
N ASN A 331 5.82 -25.19 -20.69
CA ASN A 331 6.79 -24.53 -21.58
C ASN A 331 6.78 -22.99 -21.50
N GLY A 332 5.82 -22.38 -20.80
CA GLY A 332 5.64 -20.92 -20.72
C GLY A 332 4.50 -20.36 -21.57
N LYS A 333 3.82 -21.21 -22.38
CA LYS A 333 2.64 -20.82 -23.14
C LYS A 333 1.48 -20.48 -22.20
N ILE A 334 0.69 -19.47 -22.55
CA ILE A 334 -0.57 -19.12 -21.86
C ILE A 334 -1.74 -19.67 -22.68
N GLY A 335 -2.36 -20.74 -22.15
CA GLY A 335 -3.50 -21.39 -22.78
C GLY A 335 -4.86 -20.84 -22.32
N TYR A 336 -5.93 -21.46 -22.82
CA TYR A 336 -7.32 -21.13 -22.50
C TYR A 336 -7.72 -19.69 -22.83
N VAL A 337 -7.09 -19.07 -23.81
CA VAL A 337 -7.43 -17.75 -24.31
C VAL A 337 -8.48 -17.88 -25.41
N GLN A 338 -9.64 -17.27 -25.23
CA GLN A 338 -10.63 -17.22 -26.30
C GLN A 338 -10.04 -16.54 -27.55
N PRO A 339 -10.11 -17.14 -28.75
CA PRO A 339 -9.67 -16.52 -29.99
C PRO A 339 -10.30 -15.14 -30.22
N ILE A 340 -9.79 -14.40 -31.21
CA ILE A 340 -10.34 -13.12 -31.62
C ILE A 340 -11.86 -13.26 -31.81
N GLY A 341 -12.62 -12.35 -31.23
CA GLY A 341 -14.07 -12.35 -31.22
C GLY A 341 -14.63 -11.17 -30.45
N GLU A 342 -15.94 -11.03 -30.46
CA GLU A 342 -16.66 -9.89 -29.88
C GLU A 342 -17.78 -10.31 -28.90
N LYS A 343 -17.90 -11.62 -28.60
CA LYS A 343 -18.92 -12.18 -27.67
C LYS A 343 -18.55 -13.57 -27.20
N ALA A 344 -19.30 -14.10 -26.26
CA ALA A 344 -19.31 -15.50 -25.92
C ALA A 344 -19.93 -16.33 -27.06
N ILE A 345 -19.26 -17.42 -27.46
CA ILE A 345 -19.72 -18.29 -28.55
C ILE A 345 -19.96 -19.69 -27.98
N PRO A 346 -21.24 -20.17 -27.97
CA PRO A 346 -21.55 -21.53 -27.54
C PRO A 346 -20.82 -22.57 -28.39
N GLY A 347 -20.27 -23.61 -27.74
CA GLY A 347 -19.57 -24.70 -28.42
C GLY A 347 -18.16 -24.36 -28.95
N GLN A 348 -17.71 -23.11 -28.83
CA GLN A 348 -16.33 -22.76 -29.20
C GLN A 348 -15.32 -23.49 -28.26
N VAL A 349 -14.39 -24.22 -28.86
CA VAL A 349 -13.30 -24.88 -28.11
C VAL A 349 -12.30 -23.82 -27.65
N VAL A 350 -12.04 -23.81 -26.35
CA VAL A 350 -11.02 -22.99 -25.69
C VAL A 350 -10.31 -23.88 -24.69
N ASP A 351 -9.06 -24.24 -24.98
CA ASP A 351 -8.29 -25.25 -24.27
C ASP A 351 -6.83 -24.80 -24.04
N ALA A 352 -5.99 -25.69 -23.52
CA ALA A 352 -4.58 -25.41 -23.24
C ALA A 352 -3.77 -24.98 -24.47
N ASP A 353 -4.24 -25.30 -25.69
CA ASP A 353 -3.58 -24.92 -26.93
C ASP A 353 -4.07 -23.59 -27.50
N SER A 354 -5.18 -23.07 -26.96
CA SER A 354 -5.77 -21.79 -27.35
C SER A 354 -4.96 -20.64 -26.77
N GLU A 355 -4.04 -20.09 -27.53
CA GLU A 355 -3.15 -18.98 -27.19
C GLU A 355 -3.41 -17.76 -28.05
N ALA A 356 -3.22 -16.55 -27.50
CA ALA A 356 -3.23 -15.30 -28.26
C ALA A 356 -2.37 -14.23 -27.57
N ASN A 357 -1.77 -13.35 -28.40
CA ASN A 357 -0.90 -12.25 -27.98
C ASN A 357 -1.51 -11.36 -26.89
N PHE A 358 -2.77 -10.95 -27.03
CA PHE A 358 -3.49 -10.14 -26.05
C PHE A 358 -3.72 -10.87 -24.71
N GLY A 359 -3.87 -12.20 -24.74
CA GLY A 359 -3.95 -13.02 -23.52
C GLY A 359 -2.62 -13.07 -22.77
N VAL A 360 -1.50 -13.17 -23.50
CA VAL A 360 -0.15 -13.08 -22.92
C VAL A 360 0.08 -11.71 -22.31
N GLY A 361 -0.29 -10.62 -23.01
CA GLY A 361 -0.20 -9.25 -22.49
C GLY A 361 -1.00 -9.05 -21.21
N ALA A 362 -2.23 -9.54 -21.14
CA ALA A 362 -3.07 -9.50 -19.94
C ALA A 362 -2.46 -10.28 -18.76
N PHE A 363 -1.93 -11.48 -19.04
CA PHE A 363 -1.25 -12.30 -18.04
C PHE A 363 -0.02 -11.58 -17.46
N LEU A 364 0.79 -10.95 -18.29
CA LEU A 364 1.97 -10.17 -17.85
C LEU A 364 1.57 -8.98 -16.99
N LEU A 365 0.48 -8.26 -17.34
CA LEU A 365 -0.06 -7.19 -16.49
C LEU A 365 -0.41 -7.71 -15.10
N ALA A 366 -1.17 -8.82 -15.01
CA ALA A 366 -1.57 -9.43 -13.75
C ALA A 366 -0.37 -9.89 -12.92
N ALA A 367 0.58 -10.59 -13.55
CA ALA A 367 1.77 -11.10 -12.88
C ALA A 367 2.66 -9.98 -12.34
N CYS A 368 2.85 -8.90 -13.11
CA CYS A 368 3.63 -7.73 -12.68
C CYS A 368 2.97 -7.03 -11.48
N GLU A 369 1.64 -6.90 -11.50
CA GLU A 369 0.94 -6.26 -10.39
C GLU A 369 0.91 -7.15 -9.14
N TYR A 370 0.91 -8.49 -9.32
CA TYR A 370 1.01 -9.42 -8.21
C TYR A 370 2.41 -9.36 -7.55
N VAL A 371 3.48 -9.22 -8.35
CA VAL A 371 4.83 -8.97 -7.79
C VAL A 371 4.85 -7.67 -6.99
N ARG A 372 4.25 -6.58 -7.50
CA ARG A 372 4.16 -5.30 -6.76
C ARG A 372 3.41 -5.47 -5.44
N TYR A 373 2.33 -6.25 -5.43
CA TYR A 373 1.60 -6.60 -4.21
C TYR A 373 2.49 -7.35 -3.20
N LEU A 374 3.21 -8.39 -3.66
CA LEU A 374 4.09 -9.20 -2.81
C LEU A 374 5.32 -8.44 -2.30
N GLU A 375 5.78 -7.45 -3.04
CA GLU A 375 6.93 -6.61 -2.73
C GLU A 375 6.53 -5.23 -2.17
N ALA A 376 5.25 -4.99 -1.93
CA ALA A 376 4.79 -3.71 -1.39
C ALA A 376 5.48 -3.42 -0.05
N PRO A 377 6.14 -2.27 0.12
CA PRO A 377 6.90 -1.93 1.33
C PRO A 377 6.08 -2.07 2.60
N GLU A 378 4.82 -1.67 2.57
CA GLU A 378 3.91 -1.69 3.72
C GLU A 378 3.74 -3.08 4.35
N ASN A 379 3.70 -4.14 3.55
CA ASN A 379 3.55 -5.49 4.07
C ASN A 379 4.88 -6.08 4.58
N GLN A 380 5.99 -5.76 3.93
CA GLN A 380 7.33 -6.21 4.35
C GLN A 380 7.86 -5.36 5.50
N ASP A 381 7.71 -4.04 5.43
CA ASP A 381 8.20 -3.12 6.44
C ASP A 381 7.42 -3.28 7.74
N ARG A 382 6.10 -3.43 7.72
CA ARG A 382 5.31 -3.67 8.93
C ARG A 382 5.76 -4.95 9.65
N ALA A 383 5.85 -6.06 8.94
CA ALA A 383 6.32 -7.32 9.51
C ALA A 383 7.76 -7.20 10.05
N TYR A 384 8.65 -6.54 9.30
CA TYR A 384 10.02 -6.26 9.73
C TYR A 384 10.06 -5.44 11.01
N TRP A 385 9.34 -4.31 11.05
CA TRP A 385 9.31 -3.41 12.21
C TRP A 385 8.66 -4.05 13.43
N CYS A 386 7.56 -4.80 13.26
CA CYS A 386 6.93 -5.56 14.35
C CYS A 386 7.88 -6.60 14.93
N ASN A 387 8.56 -7.38 14.07
CA ASN A 387 9.55 -8.36 14.48
C ASN A 387 10.76 -7.71 15.18
N LEU A 388 11.26 -6.58 14.67
CA LEU A 388 12.35 -5.85 15.28
C LEU A 388 11.96 -5.33 16.68
N LEU A 389 10.79 -4.71 16.78
CA LEU A 389 10.26 -4.21 18.05
C LEU A 389 10.08 -5.34 19.08
N TYR A 390 9.54 -6.49 18.63
CA TYR A 390 9.41 -7.67 19.49
C TYR A 390 10.79 -8.20 19.96
N LYS A 391 11.77 -8.29 19.06
CA LYS A 391 13.15 -8.70 19.40
C LYS A 391 13.82 -7.78 20.42
N MET A 392 13.52 -6.49 20.37
CA MET A 392 14.02 -5.52 21.34
C MET A 392 13.27 -5.62 22.68
N ALA A 393 11.96 -5.78 22.65
CA ALA A 393 11.11 -5.76 23.83
C ALA A 393 11.11 -7.07 24.63
N ALA A 394 11.04 -8.21 23.95
CA ALA A 394 10.88 -9.51 24.58
C ALA A 394 11.96 -9.85 25.62
N PRO A 395 13.27 -9.67 25.37
CA PRO A 395 14.29 -9.99 26.37
C PRO A 395 14.23 -9.09 27.60
N VAL A 396 13.84 -7.83 27.46
CA VAL A 396 13.70 -6.90 28.58
C VAL A 396 12.46 -7.28 29.40
N LEU A 397 11.30 -7.36 28.76
CA LEU A 397 10.03 -7.57 29.47
C LEU A 397 9.90 -8.97 30.06
N SER A 398 10.37 -10.03 29.37
CA SER A 398 10.34 -11.39 29.91
C SER A 398 11.21 -11.52 31.17
N ASN A 399 12.42 -10.96 31.16
CA ASN A 399 13.29 -10.98 32.31
C ASN A 399 12.74 -10.14 33.47
N MET A 400 12.24 -8.95 33.19
CA MET A 400 11.70 -8.07 34.22
C MET A 400 10.39 -8.60 34.82
N ALA A 401 9.56 -9.29 34.04
CA ALA A 401 8.35 -9.97 34.50
C ALA A 401 8.64 -11.09 35.52
N GLU A 402 9.86 -11.66 35.48
CA GLU A 402 10.36 -12.70 36.39
C GLU A 402 11.28 -12.17 37.50
N GLY A 403 11.54 -10.86 37.57
CA GLY A 403 12.48 -10.26 38.52
C GLY A 403 13.96 -10.60 38.25
N ASN A 404 14.30 -10.83 36.99
CA ASN A 404 15.64 -11.25 36.56
C ASN A 404 16.36 -10.25 35.64
N LEU A 405 15.78 -9.07 35.37
CA LEU A 405 16.37 -8.11 34.42
C LEU A 405 17.77 -7.67 34.89
N LYS A 406 17.89 -7.20 36.11
CA LYS A 406 19.19 -6.74 36.65
C LYS A 406 20.23 -7.85 36.73
N LYS A 407 19.81 -9.09 36.92
CA LYS A 407 20.67 -10.28 36.93
C LYS A 407 21.21 -10.64 35.55
N ASN A 408 20.36 -10.52 34.52
CA ASN A 408 20.68 -11.03 33.20
C ASN A 408 21.13 -9.95 32.22
N MET A 409 20.84 -8.68 32.50
CA MET A 409 21.27 -7.53 31.68
C MET A 409 22.57 -6.97 32.24
N LEU A 410 23.70 -7.22 31.56
CA LEU A 410 24.99 -6.63 31.90
C LEU A 410 25.05 -5.17 31.45
N VAL A 411 25.43 -4.28 32.37
CA VAL A 411 25.64 -2.87 32.05
C VAL A 411 27.09 -2.67 31.65
N GLU A 412 27.32 -2.48 30.35
CA GLU A 412 28.61 -2.07 29.81
C GLU A 412 28.84 -0.57 30.10
N VAL A 413 30.05 -0.21 30.45
CA VAL A 413 30.41 1.16 30.74
C VAL A 413 31.63 1.59 29.94
N SER A 414 31.70 2.88 29.61
CA SER A 414 32.88 3.46 28.98
C SER A 414 34.13 3.24 29.82
N PRO A 415 35.32 3.07 29.20
CA PRO A 415 36.59 3.09 29.94
C PRO A 415 36.77 4.34 30.82
N ASN A 416 36.15 5.46 30.43
CA ASN A 416 36.17 6.72 31.18
C ASN A 416 34.88 6.95 31.97
N TRP A 417 34.33 5.88 32.57
CA TRP A 417 33.10 5.96 33.36
C TRP A 417 33.26 6.94 34.53
N ASP A 418 32.28 7.86 34.66
CA ASP A 418 32.30 8.91 35.69
C ASP A 418 31.87 8.45 37.09
N GLY A 419 31.56 7.16 37.25
CA GLY A 419 31.19 6.56 38.54
C GLY A 419 29.70 6.73 38.91
N ARG A 420 28.85 7.28 38.03
CA ARG A 420 27.41 7.41 38.30
C ARG A 420 26.75 6.05 38.54
N ASN A 421 25.63 6.08 39.27
CA ASN A 421 24.91 4.85 39.61
C ASN A 421 24.40 4.11 38.36
N LYS A 422 24.91 2.90 38.12
CA LYS A 422 24.49 2.03 37.00
C LYS A 422 23.00 1.66 37.03
N GLY A 423 22.32 1.81 38.17
CA GLY A 423 20.90 1.56 38.35
C GLY A 423 20.01 2.40 37.44
N VAL A 424 20.47 3.57 36.96
CA VAL A 424 19.78 4.42 36.02
C VAL A 424 19.54 3.69 34.69
N THR A 425 20.47 2.84 34.25
CA THR A 425 20.39 2.12 32.98
C THR A 425 19.16 1.21 32.88
N TYR A 426 18.81 0.54 33.99
CA TYR A 426 17.62 -0.35 33.97
C TYR A 426 16.32 0.43 33.87
N MET A 427 16.22 1.59 34.52
CA MET A 427 15.05 2.45 34.44
C MET A 427 14.94 3.10 33.04
N GLU A 428 16.06 3.56 32.49
CA GLU A 428 16.13 4.09 31.13
C GLU A 428 15.72 3.04 30.09
N THR A 429 16.26 1.81 30.21
CA THR A 429 15.91 0.69 29.32
C THR A 429 14.41 0.40 29.36
N PHE A 430 13.84 0.27 30.57
CA PHE A 430 12.42 -0.05 30.70
C PHE A 430 11.51 1.12 30.27
N GLY A 431 11.76 2.34 30.72
CA GLY A 431 10.92 3.51 30.44
C GLY A 431 10.88 3.83 28.95
N ARG A 432 12.04 3.98 28.30
CA ARG A 432 12.10 4.29 26.87
C ARG A 432 11.53 3.18 26.00
N LEU A 433 11.81 1.91 26.35
CA LEU A 433 11.20 0.78 25.64
C LEU A 433 9.68 0.84 25.71
N MET A 434 9.13 1.02 26.91
CA MET A 434 7.68 1.03 27.10
C MET A 434 7.00 2.21 26.40
N ALA A 435 7.60 3.39 26.41
CA ALA A 435 7.09 4.53 25.65
C ALA A 435 7.01 4.24 24.13
N GLY A 436 8.00 3.53 23.58
CA GLY A 436 8.01 3.12 22.17
C GLY A 436 7.03 1.99 21.85
N VAL A 437 6.87 1.01 22.74
CA VAL A 437 5.99 -0.16 22.53
C VAL A 437 4.52 0.15 22.78
N ALA A 438 4.21 1.07 23.69
CA ALA A 438 2.85 1.35 24.16
C ALA A 438 1.83 1.59 23.04
N PRO A 439 2.10 2.42 22.01
CA PRO A 439 1.14 2.61 20.92
C PRO A 439 0.75 1.31 20.20
N TRP A 440 1.71 0.42 19.99
CA TRP A 440 1.46 -0.88 19.35
C TRP A 440 0.58 -1.78 20.22
N LEU A 441 0.74 -1.73 21.55
CA LEU A 441 -0.06 -2.52 22.49
C LEU A 441 -1.53 -2.05 22.60
N THR A 442 -1.89 -0.89 22.07
CA THR A 442 -3.30 -0.42 22.04
C THR A 442 -4.13 -1.12 21.00
N LEU A 443 -3.51 -1.71 19.97
CA LEU A 443 -4.24 -2.41 18.91
C LEU A 443 -5.02 -3.60 19.48
N PRO A 444 -6.21 -3.89 18.93
CA PRO A 444 -7.05 -5.01 19.40
C PRO A 444 -6.34 -6.36 19.25
N ASP A 445 -6.74 -7.30 20.09
CA ASP A 445 -6.28 -8.69 19.99
C ASP A 445 -6.88 -9.35 18.75
N ASP A 446 -6.04 -10.12 18.06
CA ASP A 446 -6.40 -10.92 16.90
C ASP A 446 -5.58 -12.22 16.88
N ASP A 447 -5.94 -13.17 16.01
CA ASP A 447 -5.26 -14.46 15.90
C ASP A 447 -4.04 -14.44 14.97
N THR A 448 -3.63 -13.26 14.49
CA THR A 448 -2.42 -13.12 13.67
C THR A 448 -1.15 -13.31 14.50
N GLU A 449 -0.02 -13.59 13.86
CA GLU A 449 1.28 -13.66 14.51
C GLU A 449 1.61 -12.35 15.23
N GLU A 450 1.32 -11.22 14.61
CA GLU A 450 1.46 -9.89 15.21
C GLU A 450 0.58 -9.72 16.46
N GLY A 451 -0.68 -10.18 16.42
CA GLY A 451 -1.59 -10.18 17.57
C GLY A 451 -1.07 -11.02 18.75
N GLN A 452 -0.50 -12.19 18.46
CA GLN A 452 0.13 -13.06 19.45
C GLN A 452 1.34 -12.38 20.11
N MET A 453 2.21 -11.71 19.34
CA MET A 453 3.33 -10.94 19.86
C MET A 453 2.87 -9.82 20.80
N ARG A 454 1.86 -9.03 20.41
CA ARG A 454 1.29 -7.96 21.25
C ARG A 454 0.74 -8.49 22.57
N LYS A 455 -0.03 -9.56 22.50
CA LYS A 455 -0.62 -10.21 23.69
C LYS A 455 0.47 -10.64 24.67
N GLN A 456 1.49 -11.33 24.16
CA GLN A 456 2.60 -11.80 24.99
C GLN A 456 3.37 -10.64 25.63
N LEU A 457 3.69 -9.59 24.87
CA LEU A 457 4.38 -8.41 25.40
C LEU A 457 3.53 -7.69 26.47
N ARG A 458 2.21 -7.62 26.27
CA ARG A 458 1.30 -6.99 27.24
C ARG A 458 1.25 -7.74 28.56
N GLU A 459 1.20 -9.08 28.51
CA GLU A 459 1.26 -9.92 29.72
C GLU A 459 2.57 -9.71 30.51
N TRP A 460 3.72 -9.66 29.82
CA TRP A 460 5.00 -9.38 30.46
C TRP A 460 5.10 -7.93 30.94
N ALA A 461 4.60 -6.97 30.18
CA ALA A 461 4.63 -5.56 30.57
C ALA A 461 3.88 -5.30 31.88
N LEU A 462 2.66 -5.85 32.05
CA LEU A 462 1.90 -5.69 33.28
C LEU A 462 2.64 -6.21 34.52
N LYS A 463 3.28 -7.38 34.42
CA LYS A 463 4.12 -7.92 35.48
C LYS A 463 5.37 -7.05 35.71
N SER A 464 5.97 -6.57 34.64
CA SER A 464 7.15 -5.71 34.70
C SER A 464 6.85 -4.38 35.40
N TYR A 465 5.68 -3.77 35.11
CA TYR A 465 5.25 -2.56 35.83
C TYR A 465 5.06 -2.79 37.31
N ALA A 466 4.50 -3.93 37.73
CA ALA A 466 4.37 -4.26 39.15
C ALA A 466 5.73 -4.43 39.81
N ASN A 467 6.65 -5.15 39.15
CA ASN A 467 8.01 -5.39 39.66
C ASN A 467 8.84 -4.09 39.72
N ALA A 468 8.62 -3.16 38.79
CA ALA A 468 9.33 -1.89 38.71
C ALA A 468 9.17 -1.01 39.94
N VAL A 469 8.03 -1.09 40.63
CA VAL A 469 7.69 -0.27 41.80
C VAL A 469 7.54 -1.06 43.08
N ASP A 470 7.85 -2.36 43.10
CA ASP A 470 7.85 -3.19 44.32
C ASP A 470 9.23 -3.17 44.98
N PRO A 471 9.40 -2.49 46.13
CA PRO A 471 10.68 -2.44 46.81
C PRO A 471 11.25 -3.81 47.27
N ALA A 472 10.39 -4.83 47.31
CA ALA A 472 10.80 -6.20 47.62
C ALA A 472 11.30 -6.98 46.42
N ASN A 473 11.06 -6.49 45.20
CA ASN A 473 11.46 -7.16 43.97
C ASN A 473 12.90 -6.84 43.60
N PRO A 474 13.73 -7.80 43.17
CA PRO A 474 15.09 -7.55 42.70
C PRO A 474 15.20 -6.49 41.62
N ASP A 475 14.17 -6.37 40.75
CA ASP A 475 14.12 -5.43 39.62
C ASP A 475 13.46 -4.08 39.99
N TYR A 476 13.20 -3.80 41.30
CA TYR A 476 12.76 -2.47 41.71
C TYR A 476 13.67 -1.38 41.14
N LEU A 477 13.12 -0.41 40.39
CA LEU A 477 13.91 0.56 39.64
C LEU A 477 14.46 1.71 40.51
N LEU A 478 15.38 2.47 39.95
CA LEU A 478 16.02 3.59 40.64
C LEU A 478 15.17 4.87 40.54
N TRP A 479 14.11 4.97 41.35
CA TRP A 479 13.21 6.12 41.36
C TRP A 479 13.78 7.34 42.09
N ARG A 480 14.78 7.17 42.95
CA ARG A 480 15.25 8.20 43.87
C ARG A 480 16.77 8.32 43.87
N GLY A 481 17.27 9.50 44.27
CA GLY A 481 18.69 9.72 44.48
C GLY A 481 19.52 10.04 43.24
N HIS A 482 18.89 10.20 42.08
CA HIS A 482 19.57 10.61 40.84
C HIS A 482 18.65 11.45 39.96
N GLY A 483 19.15 12.54 39.36
CA GLY A 483 18.33 13.43 38.48
C GLY A 483 17.79 12.73 37.25
N GLN A 484 18.53 11.76 36.68
CA GLN A 484 18.11 10.97 35.55
C GLN A 484 16.77 10.23 35.78
N ALA A 485 16.44 9.91 37.04
CA ALA A 485 15.16 9.27 37.37
C ALA A 485 13.94 10.09 36.91
N LEU A 486 14.04 11.44 36.88
CA LEU A 486 12.96 12.28 36.33
C LEU A 486 12.74 12.03 34.85
N VAL A 487 13.81 11.91 34.07
CA VAL A 487 13.77 11.66 32.62
C VAL A 487 13.10 10.31 32.34
N ASP A 488 13.62 9.26 32.99
CA ASP A 488 13.21 7.88 32.68
C ASP A 488 11.80 7.58 33.22
N ALA A 489 11.43 8.17 34.35
CA ALA A 489 10.07 8.14 34.88
C ALA A 489 9.05 8.83 33.96
N ALA A 490 9.47 9.89 33.27
CA ALA A 490 8.60 10.56 32.29
C ALA A 490 8.25 9.63 31.10
N TYR A 491 9.18 8.82 30.62
CA TYR A 491 8.90 7.80 29.61
C TYR A 491 7.97 6.69 30.13
N VAL A 492 8.08 6.31 31.40
CA VAL A 492 7.11 5.39 32.03
C VAL A 492 5.72 6.03 32.07
N ALA A 493 5.60 7.30 32.49
CA ALA A 493 4.34 8.03 32.50
C ALA A 493 3.76 8.20 31.09
N GLU A 494 4.61 8.50 30.10
CA GLU A 494 4.24 8.59 28.68
C GLU A 494 3.66 7.28 28.16
N SER A 495 4.24 6.13 28.51
CA SER A 495 3.71 4.82 28.12
C SER A 495 2.30 4.57 28.67
N PHE A 496 2.01 5.02 29.89
CA PHE A 496 0.67 4.96 30.48
C PHE A 496 -0.28 5.94 29.80
N LEU A 497 0.16 7.14 29.44
CA LEU A 497 -0.67 8.10 28.68
C LEU A 497 -1.08 7.54 27.33
N ARG A 498 -0.14 6.90 26.62
CA ARG A 498 -0.33 6.33 25.27
C ARG A 498 -1.21 5.07 25.24
N ALA A 499 -1.12 4.24 26.27
CA ALA A 499 -1.85 2.96 26.33
C ALA A 499 -2.55 2.79 27.69
N TYR A 500 -3.33 3.79 28.09
CA TYR A 500 -3.94 3.88 29.42
C TYR A 500 -4.79 2.67 29.77
N ASP A 501 -5.67 2.25 28.86
CA ASP A 501 -6.59 1.14 29.08
C ASP A 501 -5.88 -0.22 29.11
N GLN A 502 -4.77 -0.36 28.38
CA GLN A 502 -4.04 -1.62 28.25
C GLN A 502 -2.93 -1.79 29.30
N LEU A 503 -2.33 -0.69 29.77
CA LEU A 503 -1.15 -0.74 30.64
C LEU A 503 -1.38 -0.20 32.04
N TRP A 504 -2.24 0.83 32.21
CA TRP A 504 -2.54 1.40 33.52
C TRP A 504 -3.77 0.79 34.17
N MET A 505 -4.89 0.73 33.46
CA MET A 505 -6.16 0.27 34.05
C MET A 505 -6.10 -1.16 34.63
N PRO A 506 -5.40 -2.14 34.01
CA PRO A 506 -5.30 -3.50 34.53
C PRO A 506 -4.41 -3.67 35.76
N LEU A 507 -3.59 -2.67 36.13
CA LEU A 507 -2.73 -2.78 37.32
C LEU A 507 -3.57 -2.81 38.61
N ASP A 508 -3.08 -3.53 39.61
CA ASP A 508 -3.71 -3.57 40.93
C ASP A 508 -3.51 -2.26 41.70
N ASP A 509 -4.37 -2.04 42.71
CA ASP A 509 -4.38 -0.80 43.48
C ASP A 509 -3.08 -0.55 44.25
N THR A 510 -2.40 -1.60 44.71
CA THR A 510 -1.10 -1.48 45.42
C THR A 510 -0.03 -0.98 44.45
N THR A 511 0.03 -1.53 43.25
CA THR A 511 0.95 -1.10 42.21
C THR A 511 0.66 0.35 41.79
N LYS A 512 -0.62 0.71 41.56
CA LYS A 512 -1.00 2.10 41.25
C LYS A 512 -0.60 3.09 42.35
N LYS A 513 -0.84 2.75 43.62
CA LYS A 513 -0.47 3.59 44.73
C LYS A 513 1.05 3.80 44.80
N ARG A 514 1.86 2.75 44.58
CA ARG A 514 3.31 2.85 44.55
C ARG A 514 3.79 3.78 43.42
N TYR A 515 3.17 3.72 42.21
CA TYR A 515 3.48 4.67 41.16
C TYR A 515 3.18 6.11 41.54
N PHE A 516 2.03 6.37 42.16
CA PHE A 516 1.70 7.73 42.65
C PHE A 516 2.73 8.23 43.66
N GLU A 517 3.20 7.37 44.58
CA GLU A 517 4.23 7.71 45.57
C GLU A 517 5.55 8.02 44.85
N GLU A 518 6.02 7.19 43.94
CA GLU A 518 7.30 7.41 43.27
C GLU A 518 7.27 8.63 42.34
N PHE A 519 6.23 8.82 41.58
CA PHE A 519 6.08 10.00 40.72
C PHE A 519 6.03 11.30 41.52
N THR A 520 5.29 11.33 42.64
CA THR A 520 5.24 12.49 43.52
C THR A 520 6.60 12.80 44.13
N GLN A 521 7.41 11.80 44.47
CA GLN A 521 8.78 12.02 45.02
C GLN A 521 9.70 12.72 44.02
N LEU A 522 9.48 12.56 42.72
CA LEU A 522 10.27 13.20 41.66
C LEU A 522 10.08 14.72 41.60
N ARG A 523 9.05 15.29 42.26
CA ARG A 523 8.94 16.74 42.49
C ARG A 523 10.12 17.35 43.20
N ARG A 524 10.96 16.53 43.88
CA ARG A 524 12.20 16.97 44.53
C ARG A 524 13.36 17.19 43.56
N VAL A 525 13.24 16.69 42.33
CA VAL A 525 14.23 16.96 41.29
C VAL A 525 13.88 18.28 40.63
N ASP A 526 14.82 19.21 40.64
CA ASP A 526 14.68 20.49 39.97
C ASP A 526 15.14 20.32 38.52
N PRO A 527 14.21 20.40 37.55
CA PRO A 527 14.54 20.18 36.15
C PRO A 527 15.36 21.34 35.59
N PRO A 528 16.47 21.10 34.89
CA PRO A 528 17.13 22.11 34.07
C PRO A 528 16.16 22.85 33.16
N TYR A 529 16.47 24.13 32.89
CA TYR A 529 15.61 25.02 32.12
C TYR A 529 15.75 24.75 30.58
N THR A 530 15.38 23.51 30.17
CA THR A 530 15.51 22.92 28.86
C THR A 530 14.31 22.00 28.60
N ASN A 531 14.42 21.07 27.61
CA ASN A 531 13.45 19.99 27.39
C ASN A 531 13.07 19.23 28.69
N TRP A 532 13.86 19.28 29.74
CA TRP A 532 13.57 18.63 31.02
C TRP A 532 12.30 19.10 31.71
N LEU A 533 11.82 20.30 31.37
CA LEU A 533 10.52 20.78 31.85
C LEU A 533 9.38 19.89 31.36
N LEU A 534 9.51 19.30 30.16
CA LEU A 534 8.53 18.37 29.61
C LEU A 534 8.52 17.04 30.35
N PHE A 535 9.65 16.54 30.84
CA PHE A 535 9.65 15.34 31.67
C PHE A 535 8.81 15.53 32.92
N SER A 536 8.98 16.66 33.58
CA SER A 536 8.18 17.01 34.77
C SER A 536 6.69 17.13 34.42
N SER A 537 6.33 17.83 33.33
CA SER A 537 4.95 18.06 32.95
C SER A 537 4.24 16.78 32.46
N THR A 538 4.95 15.86 31.82
CA THR A 538 4.40 14.56 31.38
C THR A 538 4.00 13.70 32.58
N ILE A 539 4.83 13.63 33.63
CA ILE A 539 4.50 12.92 34.87
C ILE A 539 3.26 13.54 35.52
N GLU A 540 3.23 14.86 35.67
CA GLU A 540 2.11 15.56 36.31
C GLU A 540 0.82 15.43 35.51
N SER A 541 0.90 15.45 34.19
CA SER A 541 -0.24 15.22 33.29
C SER A 541 -0.80 13.80 33.42
N PHE A 542 0.08 12.80 33.55
CA PHE A 542 -0.36 11.45 33.85
C PHE A 542 -1.06 11.35 35.21
N LEU A 543 -0.49 11.96 36.27
CA LEU A 543 -1.14 12.00 37.59
C LEU A 543 -2.53 12.62 37.52
N ALA A 544 -2.69 13.73 36.78
CA ALA A 544 -3.98 14.36 36.54
C ALA A 544 -4.98 13.41 35.87
N LYS A 545 -4.58 12.73 34.79
CA LYS A 545 -5.42 11.74 34.05
C LYS A 545 -5.81 10.56 34.93
N ALA A 546 -4.90 10.09 35.77
CA ALA A 546 -5.11 8.98 36.69
C ALA A 546 -5.94 9.36 37.94
N GLY A 547 -6.37 10.62 38.06
CA GLY A 547 -7.18 11.10 39.18
C GLY A 547 -6.40 11.35 40.49
N ALA A 548 -5.06 11.43 40.40
CA ALA A 548 -4.21 11.79 41.54
C ALA A 548 -3.99 13.32 41.62
N GLU A 549 -3.46 13.78 42.77
CA GLU A 549 -3.03 15.16 42.91
C GLU A 549 -1.87 15.47 41.97
N CYS A 550 -2.03 16.52 41.13
CA CYS A 550 -1.02 16.97 40.18
C CYS A 550 -0.58 18.42 40.45
N ASP A 551 0.67 18.72 40.09
CA ASP A 551 1.20 20.10 40.16
C ASP A 551 0.96 20.83 38.83
N GLU A 552 -0.16 21.55 38.77
CA GLU A 552 -0.56 22.34 37.58
C GLU A 552 0.43 23.47 37.26
N TYR A 553 1.21 23.96 38.25
CA TYR A 553 2.20 24.99 37.97
C TYR A 553 3.35 24.44 37.11
N ARG A 554 3.82 23.21 37.41
CA ARG A 554 4.85 22.53 36.60
C ARG A 554 4.38 22.31 35.17
N ILE A 555 3.13 21.87 34.97
CA ILE A 555 2.54 21.67 33.65
C ILE A 555 2.46 23.00 32.89
N ASN A 556 1.83 24.02 33.49
CA ASN A 556 1.63 25.29 32.83
C ASN A 556 2.94 26.04 32.53
N SER A 557 3.95 25.89 33.41
CA SER A 557 5.27 26.47 33.17
C SER A 557 5.99 25.83 32.01
N ALA A 558 5.96 24.49 31.90
CA ALA A 558 6.53 23.77 30.78
C ALA A 558 5.87 24.17 29.46
N ILE A 559 4.52 24.15 29.41
CA ILE A 559 3.75 24.52 28.22
C ILE A 559 4.13 25.92 27.72
N ARG A 560 4.18 26.91 28.62
CA ARG A 560 4.53 28.29 28.25
C ARG A 560 5.94 28.42 27.72
N LYS A 561 6.90 27.67 28.31
CA LYS A 561 8.29 27.72 27.88
C LYS A 561 8.52 27.04 26.55
N VAL A 562 7.84 25.95 26.27
CA VAL A 562 7.87 25.32 24.93
C VAL A 562 7.35 26.30 23.86
N GLU A 563 6.28 27.06 24.16
CA GLU A 563 5.80 28.09 23.21
C GLU A 563 6.80 29.22 23.00
N GLU A 564 7.48 29.68 24.07
CA GLU A 564 8.53 30.70 23.97
C GLU A 564 9.75 30.25 23.15
N TRP A 565 10.05 28.95 23.17
CA TRP A 565 11.20 28.36 22.47
C TRP A 565 10.91 27.92 21.05
N TYR A 566 9.68 28.09 20.56
CA TYR A 566 9.33 27.78 19.18
C TYR A 566 10.04 28.74 18.20
N THR A 567 10.81 28.16 17.27
CA THR A 567 11.66 28.92 16.33
C THR A 567 11.11 29.02 14.91
N GLY A 568 10.00 28.36 14.63
CA GLY A 568 9.40 28.26 13.30
C GLY A 568 9.62 26.89 12.66
N ASP A 569 8.90 26.59 11.59
CA ASP A 569 9.00 25.37 10.78
C ASP A 569 8.96 24.05 11.59
N GLY A 570 8.19 24.03 12.68
CA GLY A 570 8.08 22.88 13.57
C GLY A 570 9.26 22.66 14.53
N TRP A 571 10.24 23.58 14.58
CA TRP A 571 11.41 23.46 15.45
C TRP A 571 11.30 24.22 16.76
N TYR A 572 11.89 23.66 17.80
CA TYR A 572 12.04 24.27 19.13
C TYR A 572 13.52 24.40 19.49
N ALA A 573 13.91 25.50 20.08
CA ALA A 573 15.21 25.61 20.74
C ALA A 573 15.19 24.84 22.07
N ASP A 574 16.27 24.14 22.40
CA ASP A 574 16.37 23.42 23.68
C ASP A 574 16.82 24.36 24.82
N GLY A 575 15.87 25.15 25.27
CA GLY A 575 16.09 26.18 26.32
C GLY A 575 16.21 27.60 25.76
N PRO A 576 16.65 28.57 26.59
CA PRO A 576 16.68 29.98 26.24
C PRO A 576 17.75 30.36 25.21
N SER A 577 18.73 29.49 25.00
CA SER A 577 19.76 29.64 23.98
C SER A 577 19.40 28.83 22.74
N PHE A 578 19.61 29.40 21.56
CA PHE A 578 19.36 28.70 20.32
C PHE A 578 20.19 27.40 20.24
N ALA A 579 19.50 26.27 20.17
CA ALA A 579 20.09 24.95 19.98
C ALA A 579 19.14 24.11 19.13
N PHE A 580 19.62 23.68 17.96
CA PHE A 580 18.93 22.67 17.15
C PHE A 580 19.57 21.31 17.41
N ASP A 581 18.76 20.40 17.93
CA ASP A 581 19.16 19.02 18.13
C ASP A 581 17.96 18.08 17.95
N TYR A 582 18.22 16.77 18.05
CA TYR A 582 17.21 15.74 17.89
C TYR A 582 16.15 15.73 19.01
N TYR A 583 16.30 16.50 20.09
CA TYR A 583 15.28 16.60 21.14
C TYR A 583 13.99 17.26 20.65
N SER A 584 14.00 18.04 19.56
CA SER A 584 12.78 18.50 18.91
C SER A 584 11.86 17.33 18.55
N SER A 585 12.39 16.27 17.95
CA SER A 585 11.64 15.08 17.54
C SER A 585 11.41 14.09 18.66
N TYR A 586 12.39 13.89 19.57
CA TYR A 586 12.33 12.84 20.59
C TYR A 586 11.66 13.26 21.90
N VAL A 587 11.63 14.55 22.21
CA VAL A 587 11.09 15.06 23.49
C VAL A 587 10.04 16.13 23.27
N PHE A 588 10.36 17.21 22.53
CA PHE A 588 9.44 18.34 22.42
C PHE A 588 8.10 17.94 21.81
N HIS A 589 8.08 17.43 20.62
CA HIS A 589 6.83 17.06 19.97
C HIS A 589 6.04 15.97 20.71
N PRO A 590 6.62 14.77 21.02
CA PRO A 590 5.85 13.71 21.65
C PRO A 590 5.37 14.09 23.05
N MET A 591 6.25 14.53 23.95
CA MET A 591 5.86 14.79 25.35
C MET A 591 5.00 16.02 25.51
N TYR A 592 5.14 17.02 24.62
CA TYR A 592 4.26 18.17 24.61
C TYR A 592 2.82 17.77 24.23
N LEU A 593 2.66 16.95 23.19
CA LEU A 593 1.37 16.45 22.80
C LEU A 593 0.74 15.54 23.86
N GLU A 594 1.52 14.63 24.44
CA GLU A 594 1.03 13.74 25.51
C GLU A 594 0.63 14.54 26.76
N THR A 595 1.38 15.58 27.12
CA THR A 595 1.03 16.48 28.22
C THR A 595 -0.31 17.17 27.96
N LEU A 596 -0.52 17.73 26.77
CA LEU A 596 -1.76 18.40 26.38
C LEU A 596 -2.94 17.43 26.34
N GLN A 597 -2.74 16.25 25.78
CA GLN A 597 -3.79 15.24 25.68
C GLN A 597 -4.19 14.71 27.06
N GLY A 598 -3.21 14.42 27.93
CA GLY A 598 -3.45 13.95 29.30
C GLY A 598 -4.25 14.98 30.12
N MET A 599 -3.95 16.27 29.98
CA MET A 599 -4.71 17.35 30.63
C MET A 599 -6.13 17.47 30.09
N LYS A 600 -6.31 17.27 28.79
CA LYS A 600 -7.64 17.23 28.17
C LYS A 600 -8.45 16.03 28.68
N ASP A 601 -7.86 14.87 28.75
CA ASP A 601 -8.49 13.64 29.26
C ASP A 601 -8.86 13.76 30.75
N ALA A 602 -8.07 14.50 31.52
CA ALA A 602 -8.36 14.84 32.92
C ALA A 602 -9.47 15.89 33.09
N GLY A 603 -10.05 16.40 32.01
CA GLY A 603 -11.06 17.46 32.04
C GLY A 603 -10.51 18.82 32.48
N LYS A 604 -9.19 19.00 32.45
CA LYS A 604 -8.53 20.25 32.85
C LYS A 604 -8.34 21.17 31.65
N TYR A 605 -8.65 22.46 31.84
CA TYR A 605 -8.54 23.43 30.75
C TYR A 605 -7.06 23.78 30.48
N THR A 606 -6.64 23.59 29.22
CA THR A 606 -5.41 24.14 28.68
C THR A 606 -5.76 25.28 27.72
N ARG A 607 -5.11 26.45 27.84
CA ARG A 607 -5.34 27.59 26.95
C ARG A 607 -4.82 27.39 25.51
N ILE A 608 -4.20 26.25 25.26
CA ILE A 608 -3.45 25.95 24.04
C ILE A 608 -4.26 24.99 23.16
N HIS A 609 -4.30 25.27 21.87
CA HIS A 609 -5.01 24.46 20.90
C HIS A 609 -4.18 23.23 20.49
N TYR A 610 -4.50 22.07 21.03
CA TYR A 610 -3.85 20.78 20.72
C TYR A 610 -3.64 20.56 19.22
N LYS A 611 -4.66 20.84 18.38
CA LYS A 611 -4.58 20.62 16.93
C LYS A 611 -3.42 21.37 16.28
N LYS A 612 -3.14 22.61 16.68
CA LYS A 612 -2.02 23.40 16.13
C LYS A 612 -0.68 22.68 16.31
N TYR A 613 -0.44 22.14 17.50
CA TYR A 613 0.84 21.47 17.81
C TYR A 613 0.92 20.05 17.26
N TYR A 614 -0.23 19.39 17.11
CA TYR A 614 -0.30 18.12 16.38
C TYR A 614 0.07 18.31 14.91
N ASP A 615 -0.49 19.32 14.25
CA ASP A 615 -0.16 19.62 12.84
C ASP A 615 1.34 19.98 12.68
N LEU A 616 1.94 20.68 13.63
CA LEU A 616 3.38 20.96 13.64
C LEU A 616 4.23 19.69 13.82
N SER A 617 3.79 18.73 14.65
CA SER A 617 4.51 17.47 14.83
C SER A 617 4.53 16.61 13.58
N LEU A 618 3.49 16.69 12.74
CA LEU A 618 3.42 15.94 11.48
C LEU A 618 4.50 16.35 10.50
N ILE A 619 5.02 17.56 10.56
CA ILE A 619 6.15 18.01 9.73
C ILE A 619 7.36 17.10 9.96
N HIS A 620 7.63 16.68 11.20
CA HIS A 620 8.75 15.81 11.54
C HIS A 620 8.50 14.31 11.28
N ILE A 621 7.25 13.91 11.08
CA ILE A 621 6.86 12.51 10.85
C ILE A 621 6.70 12.23 9.36
N SER A 622 6.05 13.13 8.62
CA SER A 622 5.66 12.92 7.22
C SER A 622 6.58 13.57 6.18
N GLU A 623 7.47 14.47 6.59
CA GLU A 623 8.37 15.22 5.70
C GLU A 623 9.86 14.79 5.70
N PRO A 624 10.33 13.76 6.42
CA PRO A 624 11.75 13.36 6.33
C PRO A 624 12.14 12.94 4.90
N THR A 625 11.18 12.54 4.08
CA THR A 625 11.41 12.17 2.66
C THR A 625 11.59 13.36 1.72
N ARG A 626 11.23 14.59 2.13
CA ARG A 626 11.47 15.79 1.29
C ARG A 626 12.88 16.36 1.41
N LEU A 627 13.57 16.07 2.50
CA LEU A 627 14.97 16.50 2.69
C LEU A 627 15.95 15.69 1.82
N ASP A 628 15.62 14.47 1.43
CA ASP A 628 16.44 13.65 0.52
C ASP A 628 16.42 14.14 -0.94
N VAL A 629 15.57 15.10 -1.28
CA VAL A 629 15.47 15.66 -2.64
C VAL A 629 16.33 16.94 -2.79
N ILE A 630 16.92 17.45 -1.71
CA ILE A 630 17.70 18.69 -1.68
C ILE A 630 19.20 18.44 -1.44
N SER A 631 19.62 17.18 -1.24
CA SER A 631 21.05 16.83 -1.11
C SER A 631 21.63 16.26 -2.39
#